data_ebce93901101f9e39fe233759e8f2820
#
_entry.id   ebce93901101f9e39fe233759e8f2820
#
_cell.length_a   1.000
_cell.length_b   1.000
_cell.length_c   1.000
_cell.angle_alpha   90.00
_cell.angle_beta   90.00
_cell.angle_gamma   90.00
#
_symmetry.space_group_name_H-M   'P 1'
#
loop_
_entity.id
_entity.type
_entity.pdbx_description
1 polymer ?
#
loop_
_entity_poly.entity_id
_entity_poly.type
_entity_poly.pdbx_seq_one_letter_code
_entity_poly.pdbx_strand_id
1 'polypeptide(L)'
;MNLQTKLEIEAAAFRRLQQHLITDRPDVQNIDLMNQAGFCRNCLSRWYQEAAKEAGVEMSKDESREVFYGIPFDQWKAKHQIEASTKAQASFAKSHT
;
A
#
# COMPACT_ATOMS: atom_id res chain seq x y z
N MET A 1 -0.56 -26.49 -12.67
CA MET A 1 -1.38 -25.63 -11.79
C MET A 1 -2.46 -24.98 -12.61
N ASN A 2 -3.73 -25.10 -12.20
CA ASN A 2 -4.83 -24.48 -12.95
C ASN A 2 -4.97 -22.99 -12.59
N LEU A 3 -5.80 -22.28 -13.34
CA LEU A 3 -5.98 -20.83 -13.17
C LEU A 3 -6.51 -20.50 -11.76
N GLN A 4 -7.49 -21.26 -11.27
CA GLN A 4 -8.08 -21.00 -9.96
C GLN A 4 -7.01 -21.12 -8.85
N THR A 5 -6.21 -22.16 -8.88
CA THR A 5 -5.13 -22.35 -7.91
C THR A 5 -4.10 -21.21 -7.99
N LYS A 6 -3.75 -20.81 -9.20
CA LYS A 6 -2.82 -19.68 -9.41
C LYS A 6 -3.37 -18.39 -8.80
N LEU A 7 -4.65 -18.09 -9.03
CA LEU A 7 -5.29 -16.89 -8.47
C LEU A 7 -5.32 -16.93 -6.95
N GLU A 8 -5.59 -18.09 -6.36
CA GLU A 8 -5.60 -18.26 -4.91
C GLU A 8 -4.21 -18.03 -4.30
N ILE A 9 -3.17 -18.53 -4.97
CA ILE A 9 -1.79 -18.34 -4.53
C ILE A 9 -1.40 -16.87 -4.61
N GLU A 10 -1.74 -16.21 -5.71
CA GLU A 10 -1.45 -14.79 -5.92
C GLU A 10 -2.17 -13.94 -4.86
N ALA A 11 -3.43 -14.25 -4.58
CA ALA A 11 -4.19 -13.56 -3.54
C ALA A 11 -3.58 -13.77 -2.15
N ALA A 12 -3.16 -14.99 -1.85
CA ALA A 12 -2.51 -15.31 -0.57
C ALA A 12 -1.19 -14.56 -0.43
N ALA A 13 -0.40 -14.49 -1.48
CA ALA A 13 0.88 -13.76 -1.48
C ALA A 13 0.65 -12.26 -1.27
N PHE A 14 -0.37 -11.70 -1.92
CA PHE A 14 -0.73 -10.30 -1.71
C PHE A 14 -1.14 -10.05 -0.25
N ARG A 15 -1.97 -10.92 0.32
CA ARG A 15 -2.38 -10.80 1.73
C ARG A 15 -1.19 -10.92 2.69
N ARG A 16 -0.21 -11.74 2.34
CA ARG A 16 1.01 -11.86 3.15
C ARG A 16 1.84 -10.57 3.11
N LEU A 17 1.94 -9.94 1.94
CA LEU A 17 2.59 -8.64 1.80
C LEU A 17 1.85 -7.57 2.60
N GLN A 18 0.53 -7.56 2.52
CA GLN A 18 -0.33 -6.66 3.29
C GLN A 18 -0.07 -6.82 4.79
N GLN A 19 -0.08 -8.05 5.29
CA GLN A 19 0.21 -8.33 6.70
C GLN A 19 1.58 -7.80 7.10
N HIS A 20 2.59 -8.01 6.27
CA HIS A 20 3.95 -7.57 6.55
C HIS A 20 4.02 -6.06 6.73
N LEU A 21 3.43 -5.30 5.81
CA LEU A 21 3.50 -3.84 5.83
C LEU A 21 2.57 -3.19 6.85
N ILE A 22 1.44 -3.82 7.14
CA ILE A 22 0.42 -3.23 8.01
C ILE A 22 0.58 -3.70 9.46
N THR A 23 0.92 -4.96 9.68
CA THR A 23 0.96 -5.57 11.02
C THR A 23 2.38 -5.79 11.51
N ASP A 24 3.26 -6.37 10.67
CA ASP A 24 4.59 -6.77 11.10
C ASP A 24 5.58 -5.59 11.12
N ARG A 25 5.53 -4.73 10.13
CA ARG A 25 6.44 -3.60 9.98
C ARG A 25 5.72 -2.28 9.72
N PRO A 26 4.78 -1.89 10.60
CA PRO A 26 4.11 -0.59 10.44
C PRO A 26 5.05 0.60 10.67
N ASP A 27 6.21 0.34 11.28
CA ASP A 27 7.26 1.34 11.56
C ASP A 27 7.93 1.89 10.30
N VAL A 28 7.96 1.10 9.21
CA VAL A 28 8.58 1.54 7.96
C VAL A 28 7.68 2.58 7.29
N GLN A 29 8.20 3.79 7.13
CA GLN A 29 7.42 4.91 6.61
C GLN A 29 7.19 4.80 5.11
N ASN A 30 6.04 5.30 4.64
CA ASN A 30 5.71 5.27 3.21
C ASN A 30 6.75 6.02 2.36
N ILE A 31 7.28 7.14 2.86
CA ILE A 31 8.29 7.89 2.13
C ILE A 31 9.58 7.07 1.96
N ASP A 32 9.94 6.27 2.96
CA ASP A 32 11.14 5.42 2.88
C ASP A 32 10.93 4.26 1.93
N LEU A 33 9.75 3.64 1.94
CA LEU A 33 9.39 2.61 0.97
C LEU A 33 9.47 3.16 -0.46
N MET A 34 8.90 4.34 -0.69
CA MET A 34 8.91 4.97 -2.01
C MET A 34 10.32 5.27 -2.47
N ASN A 35 11.16 5.79 -1.58
CA ASN A 35 12.56 6.11 -1.92
C ASN A 35 13.39 4.87 -2.20
N GLN A 36 13.17 3.78 -1.48
CA GLN A 36 13.96 2.55 -1.61
C GLN A 36 13.42 1.59 -2.67
N ALA A 37 12.11 1.45 -2.76
CA ALA A 37 11.48 0.41 -3.57
C ALA A 37 10.62 0.95 -4.71
N GLY A 38 10.36 2.25 -4.78
CA GLY A 38 9.55 2.86 -5.83
C GLY A 38 8.05 2.69 -5.65
N PHE A 39 7.59 2.18 -4.52
CA PHE A 39 6.18 2.09 -4.18
C PHE A 39 5.99 2.22 -2.68
N CYS A 40 4.75 2.46 -2.25
CA CYS A 40 4.41 2.49 -0.83
C CYS A 40 3.03 1.87 -0.61
N ARG A 41 2.55 1.88 0.64
CA ARG A 41 1.23 1.32 0.97
C ARG A 41 0.11 1.98 0.18
N ASN A 42 0.21 3.28 -0.08
CA ASN A 42 -0.78 3.99 -0.88
C ASN A 42 -0.77 3.55 -2.35
N CYS A 43 0.38 3.19 -2.88
CA CYS A 43 0.47 2.62 -4.22
C CYS A 43 -0.23 1.27 -4.29
N LEU A 44 -0.06 0.42 -3.28
CA LEU A 44 -0.75 -0.86 -3.20
C LEU A 44 -2.27 -0.69 -3.11
N SER A 45 -2.74 0.31 -2.35
CA SER A 45 -4.16 0.66 -2.29
C SER A 45 -4.69 1.08 -3.66
N ARG A 46 -3.93 1.88 -4.38
CA ARG A 46 -4.31 2.34 -5.72
C ARG A 46 -4.36 1.17 -6.71
N TRP A 47 -3.37 0.29 -6.68
CA TRP A 47 -3.36 -0.89 -7.55
C TRP A 47 -4.54 -1.82 -7.24
N TYR A 48 -4.92 -1.93 -5.97
CA TYR A 48 -6.12 -2.65 -5.56
C TYR A 48 -7.37 -2.01 -6.16
N GLN A 49 -7.48 -0.69 -6.09
CA GLN A 49 -8.59 0.07 -6.68
C GLN A 49 -8.68 -0.15 -8.21
N GLU A 50 -7.54 -0.09 -8.88
CA GLU A 50 -7.45 -0.31 -10.33
C GLU A 50 -7.87 -1.73 -10.70
N ALA A 51 -7.40 -2.73 -9.96
CA ALA A 51 -7.76 -4.13 -10.18
C ALA A 51 -9.25 -4.37 -9.94
N ALA A 52 -9.81 -3.73 -8.90
CA ALA A 52 -11.25 -3.80 -8.61
C ALA A 52 -12.07 -3.25 -9.79
N LYS A 53 -11.65 -2.12 -10.34
CA LYS A 53 -12.33 -1.52 -11.50
C LYS A 53 -12.31 -2.45 -12.69
N GLU A 54 -11.20 -3.10 -12.98
CA GLU A 54 -11.11 -4.11 -14.05
C GLU A 54 -12.05 -5.29 -13.81
N ALA A 55 -12.30 -5.62 -12.55
CA ALA A 55 -13.22 -6.69 -12.16
C ALA A 55 -14.69 -6.23 -12.09
N GLY A 56 -14.97 -4.98 -12.46
CA GLY A 56 -16.32 -4.43 -12.43
C GLY A 56 -16.78 -3.94 -11.06
N VAL A 57 -15.87 -3.75 -10.14
CA VAL A 57 -16.17 -3.26 -8.79
C VAL A 57 -15.66 -1.82 -8.65
N GLU A 58 -16.58 -0.89 -8.45
CA GLU A 58 -16.21 0.49 -8.22
C GLU A 58 -15.95 0.73 -6.74
N MET A 59 -14.84 1.39 -6.43
CA MET A 59 -14.54 1.84 -5.08
C MET A 59 -13.77 3.14 -5.14
N SER A 60 -13.97 3.97 -4.13
CA SER A 60 -13.26 5.24 -4.00
C SER A 60 -11.81 5.01 -3.54
N LYS A 61 -11.01 6.06 -3.65
CA LYS A 61 -9.65 6.08 -3.12
C LYS A 61 -9.65 5.77 -1.62
N ASP A 62 -10.56 6.40 -0.87
CA ASP A 62 -10.64 6.21 0.58
C ASP A 62 -11.07 4.80 0.94
N GLU A 63 -12.04 4.24 0.22
CA GLU A 63 -12.46 2.85 0.40
C GLU A 63 -11.32 1.87 0.14
N SER A 64 -10.56 2.06 -0.94
CA SER A 64 -9.42 1.18 -1.26
C SER A 64 -8.32 1.26 -0.21
N ARG A 65 -8.07 2.45 0.34
CA ARG A 65 -7.12 2.62 1.43
C ARG A 65 -7.60 1.91 2.70
N GLU A 66 -8.87 2.03 3.04
CA GLU A 66 -9.43 1.35 4.21
C GLU A 66 -9.33 -0.16 4.08
N VAL A 67 -9.61 -0.70 2.89
CA VAL A 67 -9.44 -2.13 2.62
C VAL A 67 -7.99 -2.57 2.84
N PHE A 68 -7.04 -1.81 2.32
CA PHE A 68 -5.62 -2.18 2.43
C PHE A 68 -5.10 -1.99 3.85
N TYR A 69 -5.35 -0.85 4.48
CA TYR A 69 -4.85 -0.56 5.82
C TYR A 69 -5.62 -1.26 6.94
N GLY A 70 -6.85 -1.69 6.67
CA GLY A 70 -7.71 -2.33 7.69
C GLY A 70 -8.41 -1.33 8.61
N ILE A 71 -8.05 -0.06 8.55
CA ILE A 71 -8.67 1.07 9.26
C ILE A 71 -8.66 2.28 8.33
N PRO A 72 -9.45 3.32 8.58
CA PRO A 72 -9.39 4.55 7.80
C PRO A 72 -7.96 5.12 7.77
N PHE A 73 -7.55 5.61 6.62
CA PHE A 73 -6.18 6.07 6.42
C PHE A 73 -5.75 7.14 7.41
N ASP A 74 -6.65 8.06 7.74
CA ASP A 74 -6.35 9.11 8.72
C ASP A 74 -5.98 8.54 10.08
N GLN A 75 -6.62 7.44 10.48
CA GLN A 75 -6.31 6.76 11.75
C GLN A 75 -4.96 6.04 11.67
N TRP A 76 -4.66 5.40 10.55
CA TRP A 76 -3.35 4.78 10.33
C TRP A 76 -2.25 5.83 10.38
N LYS A 77 -2.45 6.93 9.66
CA LYS A 77 -1.51 8.04 9.59
C LYS A 77 -1.23 8.61 10.97
N ALA A 78 -2.26 8.81 11.78
CA ALA A 78 -2.12 9.33 13.14
C ALA A 78 -1.30 8.39 14.05
N LYS A 79 -1.42 7.09 13.84
CA LYS A 79 -0.74 6.08 14.67
C LYS A 79 0.71 5.83 14.26
N HIS A 80 1.00 5.88 12.96
CA HIS A 80 2.26 5.33 12.43
C HIS A 80 3.11 6.31 11.65
N GLN A 81 2.53 7.36 11.07
CA GLN A 81 3.30 8.30 10.26
C GLN A 81 4.04 9.29 11.15
N ILE A 82 5.34 9.41 10.91
CA ILE A 82 6.18 10.43 11.56
C ILE A 82 6.70 11.39 10.50
N GLU A 83 7.14 12.58 10.94
CA GLU A 83 7.72 13.55 10.03
C GLU A 83 8.99 12.99 9.39
N ALA A 84 9.06 13.05 8.06
CA ALA A 84 10.23 12.57 7.32
C ALA A 84 11.41 13.52 7.50
N SER A 85 12.62 12.97 7.52
CA SER A 85 13.85 13.76 7.54
C SER A 85 13.96 14.60 6.27
N THR A 86 14.72 15.70 6.33
CA THR A 86 14.98 16.56 5.17
C THR A 86 15.55 15.74 4.00
N LYS A 87 16.44 14.81 4.29
CA LYS A 87 17.05 13.94 3.28
C LYS A 87 15.99 13.04 2.60
N ALA A 88 15.10 12.44 3.37
CA ALA A 88 14.04 11.59 2.83
C ALA A 88 13.06 12.41 1.99
N GLN A 89 12.71 13.61 2.42
CA GLN A 89 11.85 14.51 1.66
C GLN A 89 12.49 14.93 0.34
N ALA A 90 13.78 15.24 0.34
CA ALA A 90 14.51 15.60 -0.86
C ALA A 90 14.56 14.45 -1.87
N SER A 91 14.82 13.23 -1.39
CA SER A 91 14.82 12.01 -2.22
C SER A 91 13.46 11.75 -2.83
N PHE A 92 12.39 11.92 -2.04
CA PHE A 92 11.02 11.74 -2.49
C PHE A 92 10.68 12.76 -3.59
N ALA A 93 10.96 14.03 -3.36
CA ALA A 93 10.71 15.09 -4.33
C ALA A 93 11.46 14.83 -5.64
N LYS A 94 12.72 14.40 -5.55
CA LYS A 94 13.56 14.11 -6.73
C LYS A 94 13.00 12.93 -7.54
N SER A 95 12.48 11.90 -6.89
CA SER A 95 11.95 10.72 -7.58
C SER A 95 10.54 10.92 -8.15
N HIS A 96 9.83 12.00 -7.77
CA HIS A 96 8.45 12.28 -8.18
C HIS A 96 8.32 13.54 -9.05
N THR A 97 9.43 14.12 -9.46
CA THR A 97 9.42 15.28 -10.38
C THR A 97 9.53 14.89 -11.88
#